data_2b1509660346ae8f643c49c1d14105fc
#
_entry.id   2b1509660346ae8f643c49c1d14105fc
#
_cell.length_a   1.000
_cell.length_b   1.000
_cell.length_c   1.000
_cell.angle_alpha   90.00
_cell.angle_beta   90.00
_cell.angle_gamma   90.00
#
_symmetry.space_group_name_H-M   'P 1'
#
loop_
_entity.id
_entity.type
_entity.pdbx_description
1 polymer ?
#
loop_
_entity_poly.entity_id
_entity_poly.type
_entity_poly.pdbx_seq_one_letter_code
_entity_poly.pdbx_strand_id
1 'polypeptide(L)'
;MIFQIDNKNIHASDAGQGVDPKKDTIIFLHGSGLSHIVWSLTEQFFSNKNFNVLSIDLPGHGQSDGPCLESIEKISDWLEGVFNFLDLNDLILVGHSQGCLEILEYSHKFKNRVKKSVFVGGSDK
;
A
#
# COMPACT_ATOMS: atom_id res chain seq x y z
N MET A 1 6.02 -8.49 -6.81
CA MET A 1 6.08 -9.66 -5.90
C MET A 1 4.68 -10.22 -5.66
N ILE A 2 4.59 -11.49 -5.39
CA ILE A 2 3.32 -12.14 -5.03
C ILE A 2 3.54 -12.88 -3.71
N PHE A 3 2.60 -12.71 -2.79
CA PHE A 3 2.66 -13.36 -1.48
C PHE A 3 1.24 -13.73 -1.05
N GLN A 4 1.11 -14.51 0.02
CA GLN A 4 -0.22 -14.99 0.45
C GLN A 4 -0.61 -14.39 1.79
N ILE A 5 -1.82 -13.87 1.85
CA ILE A 5 -2.48 -13.42 3.08
C ILE A 5 -3.81 -14.16 3.15
N ASP A 6 -4.03 -14.90 4.23
CA ASP A 6 -5.26 -15.68 4.45
C ASP A 6 -5.61 -16.57 3.24
N ASN A 7 -4.59 -17.26 2.70
CA ASN A 7 -4.71 -18.16 1.55
C ASN A 7 -5.12 -17.48 0.24
N LYS A 8 -4.93 -16.16 0.16
CA LYS A 8 -5.17 -15.41 -1.07
C LYS A 8 -3.85 -14.88 -1.62
N ASN A 9 -3.67 -14.95 -2.92
CA ASN A 9 -2.51 -14.37 -3.57
C ASN A 9 -2.67 -12.87 -3.66
N ILE A 10 -1.70 -12.16 -3.15
CA ILE A 10 -1.67 -10.69 -3.17
C ILE A 10 -0.45 -10.26 -3.97
N HIS A 11 -0.66 -9.26 -4.80
CA HIS A 11 0.40 -8.71 -5.65
C HIS A 11 0.77 -7.30 -5.19
N ALA A 12 2.07 -7.02 -5.18
CA ALA A 12 2.59 -5.67 -5.00
C ALA A 12 3.75 -5.47 -5.97
N SER A 13 3.77 -4.31 -6.61
CA SER A 13 4.88 -3.93 -7.46
C SER A 13 5.96 -3.28 -6.61
N ASP A 14 7.21 -3.73 -6.76
CA ASP A 14 8.37 -3.19 -6.03
C ASP A 14 9.38 -2.52 -6.96
N ALA A 15 8.95 -2.14 -8.14
CA ALA A 15 9.80 -1.56 -9.20
C ALA A 15 10.96 -2.51 -9.57
N GLY A 16 10.81 -3.80 -9.32
CA GLY A 16 11.84 -4.80 -9.61
C GLY A 16 13.04 -4.78 -8.67
N GLN A 17 12.95 -4.05 -7.56
CA GLN A 17 14.09 -3.82 -6.67
C GLN A 17 14.12 -4.72 -5.42
N GLY A 18 13.00 -5.33 -5.08
CA GLY A 18 12.89 -6.01 -3.80
C GLY A 18 12.83 -5.03 -2.63
N VAL A 19 12.93 -5.55 -1.41
CA VAL A 19 12.85 -4.75 -0.19
C VAL A 19 14.16 -4.88 0.58
N ASP A 20 14.82 -3.74 0.82
CA ASP A 20 16.05 -3.65 1.59
C ASP A 20 15.66 -3.15 3.00
N PRO A 21 15.91 -3.95 4.06
CA PRO A 21 15.51 -3.54 5.42
C PRO A 21 16.21 -2.28 5.93
N LYS A 22 17.25 -1.82 5.26
CA LYS A 22 17.98 -0.61 5.66
C LYS A 22 17.38 0.67 5.10
N LYS A 23 16.42 0.55 4.18
CA LYS A 23 15.81 1.72 3.53
C LYS A 23 14.42 1.95 4.09
N ASP A 24 14.01 3.23 4.09
CA ASP A 24 12.61 3.56 4.35
C ASP A 24 11.73 3.01 3.23
N THR A 25 10.51 2.65 3.56
CA THR A 25 9.57 2.07 2.60
C THR A 25 8.41 3.01 2.34
N ILE A 26 8.14 3.23 1.06
CA ILE A 26 6.97 3.99 0.62
C ILE A 26 5.93 2.99 0.12
N ILE A 27 4.72 3.07 0.68
CA ILE A 27 3.58 2.23 0.30
C ILE A 27 2.63 3.10 -0.49
N PHE A 28 2.33 2.70 -1.72
CA PHE A 28 1.38 3.41 -2.58
C PHE A 28 0.06 2.64 -2.61
N LEU A 29 -1.04 3.33 -2.30
CA LEU A 29 -2.38 2.74 -2.31
C LEU A 29 -3.25 3.42 -3.35
N HIS A 30 -3.77 2.61 -4.27
CA HIS A 30 -4.64 3.07 -5.35
C HIS A 30 -6.06 3.31 -4.86
N GLY A 31 -6.84 4.00 -5.70
CA GLY A 31 -8.26 4.20 -5.43
C GLY A 31 -9.10 3.00 -5.85
N SER A 32 -10.38 3.03 -5.47
CA SER A 32 -11.33 1.97 -5.81
C SER A 32 -11.42 1.79 -7.32
N GLY A 33 -11.42 0.54 -7.78
CA GLY A 33 -11.51 0.22 -9.19
C GLY A 33 -10.22 0.39 -9.98
N LEU A 34 -9.12 0.74 -9.30
CA LEU A 34 -7.82 0.93 -9.92
C LEU A 34 -6.86 -0.20 -9.51
N SER A 35 -5.58 -0.01 -9.74
CA SER A 35 -4.55 -0.99 -9.37
C SER A 35 -3.21 -0.30 -9.19
N HIS A 36 -2.17 -1.11 -8.90
CA HIS A 36 -0.80 -0.62 -8.76
C HIS A 36 -0.33 0.20 -9.97
N ILE A 37 -0.92 -0.02 -11.13
CA ILE A 37 -0.46 0.60 -12.38
C ILE A 37 -0.49 2.13 -12.31
N VAL A 38 -1.42 2.70 -11.54
CA VAL A 38 -1.51 4.16 -11.42
C VAL A 38 -0.25 4.78 -10.82
N TRP A 39 0.57 3.98 -10.14
CA TRP A 39 1.78 4.44 -9.48
C TRP A 39 3.07 4.15 -10.25
N SER A 40 2.99 3.58 -11.47
CA SER A 40 4.17 3.06 -12.17
C SER A 40 5.31 4.07 -12.30
N LEU A 41 5.02 5.30 -12.71
CA LEU A 41 6.07 6.32 -12.87
C LEU A 41 6.55 6.81 -11.51
N THR A 42 5.64 6.95 -10.55
CA THR A 42 5.98 7.45 -9.22
C THR A 42 6.89 6.46 -8.48
N GLU A 43 6.57 5.17 -8.55
CA GLU A 43 7.41 4.19 -7.87
C GLU A 43 8.80 4.11 -8.48
N GLN A 44 8.91 4.23 -9.80
CA GLN A 44 10.19 4.27 -10.49
C GLN A 44 11.04 5.44 -9.97
N PHE A 45 10.43 6.61 -9.89
CA PHE A 45 11.11 7.81 -9.43
C PHE A 45 11.70 7.60 -8.03
N PHE A 46 10.88 7.11 -7.09
CA PHE A 46 11.33 6.98 -5.70
C PHE A 46 12.26 5.79 -5.49
N SER A 47 12.13 4.72 -6.27
CA SER A 47 13.07 3.62 -6.17
C SER A 47 14.48 4.06 -6.55
N ASN A 48 14.58 5.03 -7.47
CA ASN A 48 15.87 5.61 -7.85
C ASN A 48 16.40 6.60 -6.82
N LYS A 49 15.61 6.96 -5.80
CA LYS A 49 15.99 7.88 -4.73
C LYS A 49 16.28 7.15 -3.43
N ASN A 50 16.61 5.87 -3.52
CA ASN A 50 17.04 5.07 -2.37
C ASN A 50 15.93 4.74 -1.37
N PHE A 51 14.70 4.56 -1.87
CA PHE A 51 13.58 4.07 -1.07
C PHE A 51 13.18 2.68 -1.54
N ASN A 52 12.68 1.86 -0.61
CA ASN A 52 11.85 0.75 -1.03
C ASN A 52 10.51 1.32 -1.49
N VAL A 53 9.93 0.73 -2.53
CA VAL A 53 8.61 1.14 -3.01
C VAL A 53 7.74 -0.10 -3.15
N LEU A 54 6.51 0.00 -2.70
CA LEU A 54 5.53 -1.07 -2.86
C LEU A 54 4.20 -0.46 -3.26
N SER A 55 3.75 -0.79 -4.46
CA SER A 55 2.41 -0.40 -4.93
C SER A 55 1.54 -1.64 -4.80
N ILE A 56 0.67 -1.65 -3.79
CA ILE A 56 -0.10 -2.84 -3.42
C ILE A 56 -1.41 -2.86 -4.20
N ASP A 57 -1.71 -4.01 -4.80
CA ASP A 57 -3.05 -4.25 -5.34
C ASP A 57 -3.93 -4.73 -4.19
N LEU A 58 -4.97 -3.96 -3.87
CA LEU A 58 -5.93 -4.33 -2.83
C LEU A 58 -6.67 -5.62 -3.24
N PRO A 59 -7.24 -6.34 -2.28
CA PRO A 59 -8.01 -7.55 -2.62
C PRO A 59 -9.06 -7.28 -3.69
N GLY A 60 -9.11 -8.14 -4.70
CA GLY A 60 -10.04 -8.00 -5.80
C GLY A 60 -9.67 -6.96 -6.84
N HIS A 61 -8.49 -6.36 -6.75
CA HIS A 61 -7.99 -5.36 -7.69
C HIS A 61 -6.69 -5.83 -8.33
N GLY A 62 -6.42 -5.37 -9.53
CA GLY A 62 -5.19 -5.68 -10.24
C GLY A 62 -4.92 -7.18 -10.29
N GLN A 63 -3.78 -7.61 -9.79
CA GLN A 63 -3.35 -9.00 -9.81
C GLN A 63 -3.58 -9.70 -8.46
N SER A 64 -4.29 -9.08 -7.54
CA SER A 64 -4.60 -9.68 -6.24
C SER A 64 -5.91 -10.43 -6.28
N ASP A 65 -5.96 -11.57 -5.56
CA ASP A 65 -7.19 -12.34 -5.43
C ASP A 65 -8.26 -11.55 -4.69
N GLY A 66 -9.53 -11.86 -5.00
CA GLY A 66 -10.68 -11.29 -4.30
C GLY A 66 -11.15 -12.19 -3.16
N PRO A 67 -12.27 -11.84 -2.61
CA PRO A 67 -13.13 -10.71 -2.97
C PRO A 67 -12.61 -9.36 -2.47
N CYS A 68 -13.20 -8.29 -2.99
CA CYS A 68 -12.92 -6.95 -2.49
C CYS A 68 -13.37 -6.83 -1.04
N LEU A 69 -12.63 -6.06 -0.26
CA LEU A 69 -12.99 -5.80 1.13
C LEU A 69 -14.11 -4.76 1.18
N GLU A 70 -15.00 -4.91 2.17
CA GLU A 70 -16.27 -4.21 2.18
C GLU A 70 -16.24 -2.84 2.85
N SER A 71 -15.19 -2.54 3.60
CA SER A 71 -15.13 -1.30 4.36
C SER A 71 -13.71 -0.81 4.50
N ILE A 72 -13.58 0.47 4.79
CA ILE A 72 -12.27 1.10 5.07
C ILE A 72 -11.63 0.46 6.30
N GLU A 73 -12.43 0.12 7.32
CA GLU A 73 -11.92 -0.54 8.52
C GLU A 73 -11.32 -1.90 8.20
N LYS A 74 -11.98 -2.68 7.35
CA LYS A 74 -11.46 -3.99 6.95
C LYS A 74 -10.18 -3.85 6.12
N ILE A 75 -10.11 -2.85 5.27
CA ILE A 75 -8.89 -2.58 4.51
C ILE A 75 -7.75 -2.21 5.45
N SER A 76 -8.02 -1.38 6.44
CA SER A 76 -7.01 -0.98 7.43
C SER A 76 -6.45 -2.19 8.18
N ASP A 77 -7.31 -3.08 8.65
CA ASP A 77 -6.88 -4.29 9.35
C ASP A 77 -6.11 -5.23 8.41
N TRP A 78 -6.54 -5.32 7.16
CA TRP A 78 -5.86 -6.13 6.15
C TRP A 78 -4.46 -5.58 5.87
N LEU A 79 -4.31 -4.26 5.77
CA LEU A 79 -3.00 -3.64 5.58
C LEU A 79 -2.06 -3.96 6.73
N GLU A 80 -2.57 -3.96 7.96
CA GLU A 80 -1.75 -4.35 9.12
C GLU A 80 -1.23 -5.78 8.96
N GLY A 81 -2.08 -6.67 8.47
CA GLY A 81 -1.67 -8.04 8.19
C GLY A 81 -0.57 -8.11 7.13
N VAL A 82 -0.68 -7.29 6.07
CA VAL A 82 0.32 -7.23 5.02
C VAL A 82 1.65 -6.73 5.58
N PHE A 83 1.62 -5.64 6.35
CA PHE A 83 2.85 -5.04 6.87
C PHE A 83 3.51 -5.95 7.91
N ASN A 84 2.73 -6.70 8.68
CA ASN A 84 3.28 -7.71 9.59
C ASN A 84 3.93 -8.84 8.80
N PHE A 85 3.26 -9.32 7.75
CA PHE A 85 3.80 -10.41 6.94
C PHE A 85 5.11 -10.02 6.28
N LEU A 86 5.22 -8.80 5.77
CA LEU A 86 6.41 -8.30 5.11
C LEU A 86 7.44 -7.71 6.09
N ASP A 87 7.12 -7.68 7.37
CA ASP A 87 7.99 -7.15 8.44
C ASP A 87 8.41 -5.70 8.18
N LEU A 88 7.43 -4.85 7.88
CA LEU A 88 7.69 -3.46 7.55
C LEU A 88 7.30 -2.53 8.69
N ASN A 89 8.14 -1.55 8.94
CA ASN A 89 7.91 -0.50 9.94
C ASN A 89 8.37 0.84 9.37
N ASP A 90 8.05 1.93 10.07
CA ASP A 90 8.46 3.28 9.68
C ASP A 90 8.02 3.60 8.25
N LEU A 91 6.73 3.38 8.00
CA LEU A 91 6.17 3.47 6.68
C LEU A 91 5.83 4.89 6.27
N ILE A 92 6.09 5.20 4.99
CA ILE A 92 5.57 6.39 4.35
C ILE A 92 4.40 5.92 3.48
N LEU A 93 3.19 6.38 3.82
CA LEU A 93 1.98 5.94 3.13
C LEU A 93 1.53 7.02 2.15
N VAL A 94 1.32 6.64 0.90
CA VAL A 94 0.87 7.56 -0.14
C VAL A 94 -0.42 6.99 -0.72
N GLY A 95 -1.51 7.75 -0.65
CA GLY A 95 -2.80 7.31 -1.12
C GLY A 95 -3.38 8.23 -2.17
N HIS A 96 -4.13 7.65 -3.10
CA HIS A 96 -4.83 8.37 -4.14
C HIS A 96 -6.32 8.12 -4.01
N SER A 97 -7.12 9.19 -4.01
CA SER A 97 -8.57 9.10 -3.97
C SER A 97 -9.04 8.32 -2.72
N GLN A 98 -9.72 7.20 -2.87
CA GLN A 98 -10.15 6.38 -1.74
C GLN A 98 -8.98 5.88 -0.90
N GLY A 99 -7.80 5.72 -1.51
CA GLY A 99 -6.59 5.38 -0.77
C GLY A 99 -6.28 6.37 0.34
N CYS A 100 -6.69 7.63 0.19
CA CYS A 100 -6.54 8.64 1.25
C CYS A 100 -7.32 8.27 2.50
N LEU A 101 -8.54 7.76 2.34
CA LEU A 101 -9.38 7.35 3.47
C LEU A 101 -8.77 6.11 4.16
N GLU A 102 -8.22 5.20 3.37
CA GLU A 102 -7.57 4.00 3.90
C GLU A 102 -6.37 4.38 4.76
N ILE A 103 -5.58 5.34 4.29
CA ILE A 103 -4.42 5.82 5.05
C ILE A 103 -4.85 6.53 6.33
N LEU A 104 -5.89 7.35 6.26
CA LEU A 104 -6.41 8.03 7.46
C LEU A 104 -6.81 7.02 8.52
N GLU A 105 -7.59 6.02 8.15
CA GLU A 105 -8.03 5.01 9.11
C GLU A 105 -6.84 4.21 9.64
N TYR A 106 -5.96 3.76 8.75
CA TYR A 106 -4.80 2.98 9.15
C TYR A 106 -3.90 3.78 10.09
N SER A 107 -3.60 5.03 9.73
CA SER A 107 -2.71 5.87 10.54
C SER A 107 -3.28 6.16 11.91
N HIS A 108 -4.60 6.26 12.02
CA HIS A 108 -5.26 6.46 13.29
C HIS A 108 -5.14 5.23 14.18
N LYS A 109 -5.35 4.03 13.62
CA LYS A 109 -5.32 2.78 14.39
C LYS A 109 -3.92 2.30 14.70
N PHE A 110 -2.98 2.47 13.78
CA PHE A 110 -1.65 1.88 13.86
C PHE A 110 -0.56 2.94 13.70
N LYS A 111 -0.74 4.06 14.38
CA LYS A 111 0.11 5.24 14.17
C LYS A 111 1.60 4.99 14.45
N ASN A 112 1.94 4.03 15.28
CA ASN A 112 3.35 3.75 15.60
C ASN A 112 4.11 3.15 14.41
N ARG A 113 3.41 2.65 13.38
CA ARG A 113 4.04 2.15 12.16
C ARG A 113 4.24 3.22 11.11
N VAL A 114 3.56 4.35 11.23
CA VAL A 114 3.49 5.36 10.18
C VAL A 114 4.42 6.50 10.48
N LYS A 115 5.38 6.72 9.59
CA LYS A 115 6.32 7.82 9.68
C LYS A 115 5.74 9.08 9.04
N LYS A 116 5.05 8.93 7.92
CA LYS A 116 4.46 10.04 7.18
C LYS A 116 3.30 9.55 6.33
N SER A 117 2.28 10.40 6.17
CA SER A 117 1.15 10.14 5.28
C SER A 117 1.05 11.24 4.25
N VAL A 118 0.84 10.86 2.99
CA VAL A 118 0.72 11.78 1.86
C VAL A 118 -0.57 11.49 1.13
N PHE A 119 -1.35 12.51 0.87
CA PHE A 119 -2.66 12.39 0.23
C PHE A 119 -2.64 13.05 -1.14
N VAL A 120 -2.95 12.28 -2.18
CA VAL A 120 -2.92 12.76 -3.57
C VAL A 120 -4.32 12.70 -4.14
N GLY A 121 -4.83 13.82 -4.65
CA GLY A 121 -6.17 13.87 -5.20
C GLY A 121 -7.19 13.41 -4.21
N GLY A 122 -7.01 13.79 -2.94
CA GLY A 122 -7.88 13.37 -1.87
C GLY A 122 -9.31 13.81 -2.10
N SER A 123 -10.23 13.01 -1.58
CA SER A 123 -11.63 13.32 -1.71
C SER A 123 -12.02 14.38 -0.68
N ASP A 124 -12.37 15.52 -1.18
CA ASP A 124 -12.96 16.59 -0.40
C ASP A 124 -14.45 16.68 -0.65
N LYS A 125 -14.97 15.66 -1.30
CA LYS A 125 -16.34 15.70 -1.78
C LYS A 125 -17.15 14.55 -1.25
#